data_48546200de2d3a56b8b5d674c19eab32
#
_entry.id   48546200de2d3a56b8b5d674c19eab32
#
_cell.length_a   1.000
_cell.length_b   1.000
_cell.length_c   1.000
_cell.angle_alpha   90.00
_cell.angle_beta   90.00
_cell.angle_gamma   90.00
#
_symmetry.space_group_name_H-M   'P 1'
#
loop_
_entity.id
_entity.type
_entity.pdbx_description
1 polymer ?
#
loop_
_entity_poly.entity_id
_entity_poly.type
_entity_poly.pdbx_seq_one_letter_code
_entity_poly.pdbx_strand_id
1 'polypeptide(L)'
;MDVAGRFGDNLVRCRKVAGLSQDELSIRASVHRTEISQLERGLRLARIDTVAKLCGSLETEPNELLVGILWLPGDIRIGRFTEAEDG
;
A
#
# COMPACT_ATOMS: atom_id res chain seq x y z
N MET A 1 7.65 -9.78 -8.84
CA MET A 1 7.44 -8.49 -8.17
C MET A 1 6.93 -8.71 -6.76
N ASP A 2 7.47 -7.98 -5.78
CA ASP A 2 7.01 -8.02 -4.39
C ASP A 2 5.88 -7.01 -4.18
N VAL A 3 4.64 -7.48 -4.22
CA VAL A 3 3.45 -6.64 -4.06
C VAL A 3 3.42 -5.98 -2.68
N ALA A 4 3.72 -6.75 -1.63
CA ALA A 4 3.72 -6.22 -0.26
C ALA A 4 4.77 -5.12 -0.09
N GLY A 5 5.96 -5.32 -0.65
CA GLY A 5 7.03 -4.32 -0.61
C GLY A 5 6.67 -3.05 -1.36
N ARG A 6 6.10 -3.18 -2.55
CA ARG A 6 5.69 -2.01 -3.34
C ARG A 6 4.56 -1.24 -2.63
N PHE A 7 3.57 -1.96 -2.09
CA PHE A 7 2.51 -1.33 -1.32
C PHE A 7 3.09 -0.59 -0.10
N GLY A 8 4.03 -1.23 0.60
CA GLY A 8 4.69 -0.61 1.76
C GLY A 8 5.40 0.68 1.40
N ASP A 9 6.14 0.70 0.30
CA ASP A 9 6.83 1.91 -0.18
C ASP A 9 5.82 3.02 -0.50
N ASN A 10 4.72 2.66 -1.16
CA ASN A 10 3.66 3.62 -1.47
C ASN A 10 3.03 4.19 -0.20
N LEU A 11 2.81 3.34 0.80
CA LEU A 11 2.25 3.75 2.08
C LEU A 11 3.17 4.74 2.80
N VAL A 12 4.47 4.45 2.85
CA VAL A 12 5.46 5.37 3.45
C VAL A 12 5.39 6.73 2.76
N ARG A 13 5.39 6.74 1.42
CA ARG A 13 5.33 7.97 0.65
C ARG A 13 4.08 8.77 0.96
N CYS A 14 2.90 8.13 0.91
CA CYS A 14 1.63 8.79 1.18
C CYS A 14 1.56 9.32 2.61
N ARG A 15 2.07 8.56 3.58
CA ARG A 15 2.11 8.99 4.97
C ARG A 15 2.99 10.23 5.16
N LYS A 16 4.16 10.23 4.55
CA LYS A 16 5.08 11.38 4.64
C LYS A 16 4.52 12.61 3.95
N VAL A 17 3.89 12.45 2.79
CA VAL A 17 3.22 13.56 2.10
C VAL A 17 2.11 14.14 2.98
N ALA A 18 1.38 13.29 3.70
CA ALA A 18 0.34 13.74 4.63
C ALA A 18 0.91 14.38 5.91
N GLY A 19 2.21 14.26 6.15
CA GLY A 19 2.85 14.82 7.33
C GLY A 19 2.57 14.06 8.62
N LEU A 20 2.24 12.77 8.52
CA LEU A 20 1.85 11.96 9.68
C LEU A 20 2.99 11.03 10.11
N SER A 21 3.13 10.83 11.42
CA SER A 21 3.93 9.75 11.97
C SER A 21 3.17 8.42 11.85
N GLN A 22 3.85 7.31 12.07
CA GLN A 22 3.18 6.00 12.14
C GLN A 22 2.14 5.97 13.25
N ASP A 23 2.45 6.56 14.41
CA ASP A 23 1.52 6.62 15.53
C ASP A 23 0.26 7.43 15.17
N GLU A 24 0.45 8.59 14.55
CA GLU A 24 -0.68 9.43 14.14
C GLU A 24 -1.56 8.72 13.11
N LEU A 25 -0.96 8.05 12.14
CA LEU A 25 -1.70 7.29 11.15
C LEU A 25 -2.47 6.15 11.82
N SER A 26 -1.86 5.44 12.76
CA SER A 26 -2.52 4.34 13.46
C SER A 26 -3.77 4.81 14.21
N ILE A 27 -3.70 5.95 14.85
CA ILE A 27 -4.84 6.54 15.57
C ILE A 27 -5.94 6.91 14.58
N ARG A 28 -5.60 7.60 13.50
CA ARG A 28 -6.59 8.03 12.50
C ARG A 28 -7.27 6.87 11.80
N ALA A 29 -6.50 5.83 11.48
CA ALA A 29 -7.00 4.69 10.71
C ALA A 29 -7.64 3.62 11.60
N SER A 30 -7.52 3.71 12.91
CA SER A 30 -7.89 2.64 13.83
C SER A 30 -7.23 1.31 13.44
N VAL A 31 -5.98 1.41 13.08
CA VAL A 31 -5.11 0.28 12.73
C VAL A 31 -3.96 0.27 13.71
N HIS A 32 -3.62 -0.89 14.24
CA HIS A 32 -2.56 -0.97 15.23
C HIS A 32 -1.22 -0.50 14.62
N ARG A 33 -0.43 0.24 15.43
CA ARG A 33 0.87 0.76 14.95
C ARG A 33 1.79 -0.35 14.45
N THR A 34 1.77 -1.51 15.11
CA THR A 34 2.55 -2.66 14.67
C THR A 34 2.17 -3.09 13.26
N GLU A 35 0.87 -3.07 12.94
CA GLU A 35 0.40 -3.40 11.59
C GLU A 35 0.86 -2.35 10.58
N ILE A 36 0.78 -1.06 10.91
CA ILE A 36 1.31 0.01 10.04
C ILE A 36 2.79 -0.25 9.74
N SER A 37 3.58 -0.52 10.77
CA SER A 37 5.00 -0.80 10.61
C SER A 37 5.26 -2.02 9.71
N GLN A 38 4.50 -3.09 9.91
CA GLN A 38 4.65 -4.31 9.10
C GLN A 38 4.27 -4.07 7.64
N LEU A 39 3.20 -3.31 7.39
CA LEU A 39 2.79 -2.96 6.03
C LEU A 39 3.85 -2.11 5.34
N GLU A 40 4.41 -1.13 6.04
CA GLU A 40 5.43 -0.25 5.47
C GLU A 40 6.72 -0.99 5.15
N ARG A 41 7.04 -2.03 5.91
CA ARG A 41 8.23 -2.85 5.67
C ARG A 41 7.99 -3.99 4.68
N GLY A 42 6.78 -4.10 4.13
CA GLY A 42 6.46 -5.15 3.16
C GLY A 42 6.40 -6.55 3.75
N LEU A 43 6.11 -6.66 5.05
CA LEU A 43 6.09 -7.95 5.75
C LEU A 43 4.74 -8.65 5.68
N ARG A 44 3.69 -7.95 5.22
CA ARG A 44 2.36 -8.53 5.07
C ARG A 44 1.57 -7.76 4.03
N LEU A 45 0.53 -8.40 3.50
CA LEU A 45 -0.42 -7.77 2.59
C LEU A 45 -1.50 -7.07 3.40
N ALA A 46 -1.99 -5.94 2.90
CA ALA A 46 -3.08 -5.23 3.53
C ALA A 46 -4.41 -5.85 3.10
N ARG A 47 -5.33 -5.99 4.06
CA ARG A 47 -6.70 -6.34 3.76
C ARG A 47 -7.39 -5.14 3.10
N ILE A 48 -8.46 -5.41 2.35
CA ILE A 48 -9.13 -4.35 1.61
C ILE A 48 -9.76 -3.30 2.54
N ASP A 49 -10.26 -3.72 3.71
CA ASP A 49 -10.79 -2.79 4.71
C ASP A 49 -9.69 -1.92 5.31
N THR A 50 -8.51 -2.48 5.50
CA THR A 50 -7.34 -1.72 5.95
C THR A 50 -6.94 -0.68 4.91
N VAL A 51 -6.93 -1.05 3.62
CA VAL A 51 -6.65 -0.11 2.53
C VAL A 51 -7.64 1.06 2.56
N ALA A 52 -8.92 0.76 2.72
CA ALA A 52 -9.96 1.80 2.79
C ALA A 52 -9.74 2.75 3.98
N LYS A 53 -9.40 2.20 5.15
CA LYS A 53 -9.10 3.00 6.34
C LYS A 53 -7.88 3.91 6.14
N LEU A 54 -6.84 3.37 5.50
CA LEU A 54 -5.63 4.14 5.22
C LEU A 54 -5.92 5.27 4.23
N CYS A 55 -6.69 5.00 3.17
CA CYS A 55 -7.06 6.03 2.20
C CYS A 55 -7.83 7.17 2.85
N GLY A 56 -8.81 6.85 3.69
CA GLY A 56 -9.57 7.88 4.41
C GLY A 56 -8.70 8.70 5.35
N SER A 57 -7.79 8.05 6.06
CA SER A 57 -6.90 8.69 7.04
C SER A 57 -5.85 9.57 6.37
N LEU A 58 -5.38 9.16 5.20
CA LEU A 58 -4.35 9.89 4.45
C LEU A 58 -4.95 10.90 3.46
N GLU A 59 -6.28 10.92 3.33
CA GLU A 59 -7.00 11.75 2.37
C GLU A 59 -6.45 11.52 0.95
N THR A 60 -6.28 10.26 0.60
CA THR A 60 -5.73 9.86 -0.70
C THR A 60 -6.61 8.83 -1.37
N GLU A 61 -6.45 8.68 -2.68
CA GLU A 61 -7.17 7.69 -3.46
C GLU A 61 -6.47 6.32 -3.38
N PRO A 62 -7.22 5.20 -3.52
CA PRO A 62 -6.62 3.87 -3.48
C PRO A 62 -5.52 3.67 -4.51
N ASN A 63 -5.61 4.29 -5.68
CA ASN A 63 -4.60 4.16 -6.72
C ASN A 63 -3.23 4.69 -6.27
N GLU A 64 -3.19 5.65 -5.35
CA GLU A 64 -1.91 6.13 -4.81
C GLU A 64 -1.19 5.08 -3.99
N LEU A 65 -1.94 4.20 -3.31
CA LEU A 65 -1.36 3.09 -2.56
C LEU A 65 -1.01 1.91 -3.47
N LEU A 66 -1.62 1.82 -4.66
CA LEU A 66 -1.44 0.70 -5.58
C LEU A 66 -0.56 1.07 -6.78
N VAL A 67 -0.07 2.30 -6.85
CA VAL A 67 0.70 2.76 -8.00
C VAL A 67 1.92 1.85 -8.22
N GLY A 68 2.13 1.50 -9.48
CA GLY A 68 3.23 0.62 -9.87
C GLY A 68 2.95 -0.87 -9.74
N ILE A 69 1.78 -1.25 -9.20
CA ILE A 69 1.38 -2.66 -9.06
C ILE A 69 0.42 -2.99 -10.18
N LEU A 70 0.82 -3.86 -11.09
CA LEU A 70 -0.01 -4.29 -12.21
C LEU A 70 -0.09 -5.81 -12.26
N TRP A 71 -1.25 -6.30 -12.64
CA TRP A 71 -1.44 -7.72 -12.94
C TRP A 71 -1.32 -7.92 -14.44
N LEU A 72 -0.43 -8.83 -14.83
CA LEU A 72 -0.30 -9.23 -16.23
C LEU A 72 -1.01 -10.56 -16.41
N PRO A 73 -2.17 -10.57 -17.11
CA PRO A 73 -2.92 -11.80 -17.26
C PRO A 73 -2.16 -12.82 -18.08
N GLY A 74 -2.33 -14.09 -17.72
CA GLY A 74 -1.80 -15.19 -18.50
C GLY A 74 -2.76 -15.55 -19.63
N ASP A 75 -2.21 -16.11 -20.70
CA ASP A 75 -3.00 -16.76 -21.75
C ASP A 75 -2.66 -18.26 -21.81
N ILE A 76 -1.42 -18.57 -22.16
CA ILE A 76 -0.88 -19.93 -22.14
C ILE A 76 -0.21 -20.21 -20.79
N ARG A 77 0.23 -19.18 -20.09
CA ARG A 77 0.90 -19.25 -18.80
C ARG A 77 0.06 -18.56 -17.73
N ILE A 78 0.38 -18.88 -16.47
CA ILE A 78 -0.22 -18.19 -15.31
C ILE A 78 0.17 -16.72 -15.38
N GLY A 79 -0.79 -15.82 -15.11
CA GLY A 79 -0.54 -14.40 -15.00
C GLY A 79 0.38 -14.07 -13.83
N ARG A 80 0.84 -12.84 -13.78
CA ARG A 80 1.76 -12.39 -12.72
C ARG A 80 1.59 -10.90 -12.44
N PHE A 81 2.02 -10.50 -11.25
CA PHE A 81 2.18 -9.08 -10.95
C PHE A 81 3.46 -8.55 -11.58
N THR A 82 3.42 -7.32 -12.05
CA THR A 82 4.57 -6.63 -12.61
C THR A 82 4.50 -5.14 -12.27
N GLU A 83 5.61 -4.45 -12.42
CA GLU A 83 5.65 -3.01 -12.22
C GLU A 83 5.21 -2.28 -13.48
N ALA A 84 4.49 -1.16 -13.28
CA ALA A 84 4.25 -0.25 -14.37
C ALA A 84 5.56 0.40 -14.78
N GLU A 85 5.84 0.44 -16.10
CA GLU A 85 6.97 1.21 -16.59
C GLU A 85 6.66 2.70 -16.45
N ASP A 86 7.66 3.45 -16.01
CA ASP A 86 7.57 4.90 -16.01
C ASP A 86 7.68 5.36 -17.47
N GLY A 87 6.55 5.70 -18.02
CA GLY A 87 6.44 6.13 -19.41
C GLY A 87 7.05 7.49 -19.67
#